data_ae1d361bfb868de7d1fbdefdbe7607bf
#
_entry.id   ae1d361bfb868de7d1fbdefdbe7607bf
#
_cell.length_a   1.000
_cell.length_b   1.000
_cell.length_c   1.000
_cell.angle_alpha   90.00
_cell.angle_beta   90.00
_cell.angle_gamma   90.00
#
_symmetry.space_group_name_H-M   'P 1'
#
loop_
_entity.id
_entity.type
_entity.pdbx_description
1 polymer ?
#
loop_
_entity_poly.entity_id
_entity_poly.type
_entity_poly.pdbx_seq_one_letter_code
_entity_poly.pdbx_strand_id
1 'polypeptide(L)'
;MPAARPDPVRDPVFAACVVVLRRNLPFTLVGMLLTMALVIAALQDVVPHAQLAWWALGNLALSALRWHAMRRFRPVEGEPGINDNPQVRRWRRITLVGVLASGLAWGLPTAYWLQHVPLPHQMFLIIALLTMGTGAIYAYCIDLPVLYSFLLPYFLPMLLMLTALDQTLLTVMGVAGLLYLAVSLTFAHRMHRTQLDSLSLRFENLDLLQRLQNEKMAAERSDLAKSRFLAAASHDLRQPVHALSLFVGVLKGHALPAQSRQLVDSISRAVQALGGLFDGLLNLSRLDAGVVRPQVQPVAIADVLDRLHHEFAPQAQAKSLRLRLRPLAATVSSDPALLDRILRNLIHNAIHHTERGGVLVGCRRDGDALRVEVWDSGPGIPLHEQERVFWEFHQLGNPERDRGKGLGLGLAIVQRTARLLGHPLGLRSWPGRGTVFSLTLPLADPQAQAPAQADEPQPAALPTHGREPLVLVIEDDVQSRLGLQLLLEGWGYRVLAAGSVDELLLQTAQDMDRVSLIISDYRLREHQTGIDAIKRLHEEYNDEAIPALLVSGDTDPQRLAEVAEHGWPMQNKPVDPDRLRSTIARLLA
;
A
#
# COMPACT_ATOMS: atom_id res chain seq x y z
N MET A 1 -11.27 44.20 -5.52
CA MET A 1 -11.31 43.91 -6.97
C MET A 1 -12.59 43.12 -7.23
N PRO A 2 -13.49 43.54 -8.09
CA PRO A 2 -14.68 42.77 -8.41
C PRO A 2 -14.21 41.52 -9.16
N ALA A 3 -14.64 40.34 -8.67
CA ALA A 3 -14.38 39.08 -9.30
C ALA A 3 -14.81 39.12 -10.77
N ALA A 4 -13.88 38.85 -11.68
CA ALA A 4 -14.15 38.73 -13.10
C ALA A 4 -15.34 37.76 -13.26
N ARG A 5 -16.38 38.19 -13.98
CA ARG A 5 -17.50 37.33 -14.34
C ARG A 5 -16.91 36.10 -15.03
N PRO A 6 -17.18 34.87 -14.54
CA PRO A 6 -16.67 33.67 -15.19
C PRO A 6 -17.11 33.68 -16.65
N ASP A 7 -16.16 33.43 -17.53
CA ASP A 7 -16.43 33.37 -18.98
C ASP A 7 -17.41 32.21 -19.20
N PRO A 8 -18.65 32.43 -19.66
CA PRO A 8 -19.68 31.39 -19.75
C PRO A 8 -19.32 30.26 -20.72
N VAL A 9 -18.16 30.36 -21.35
CA VAL A 9 -17.67 29.42 -22.38
C VAL A 9 -16.80 28.31 -21.75
N ARG A 10 -16.26 28.53 -20.54
CA ARG A 10 -15.30 27.59 -19.90
C ARG A 10 -15.83 26.86 -18.65
N ASP A 11 -17.08 27.09 -18.28
CA ASP A 11 -17.63 26.56 -17.06
C ASP A 11 -18.22 25.15 -17.28
N PRO A 12 -17.67 24.08 -16.68
CA PRO A 12 -18.21 22.73 -16.76
C PRO A 12 -19.66 22.66 -16.23
N VAL A 13 -20.03 23.56 -15.33
CA VAL A 13 -21.38 23.68 -14.80
C VAL A 13 -22.37 24.06 -15.89
N PHE A 14 -21.99 24.96 -16.84
CA PHE A 14 -22.84 25.35 -17.94
C PHE A 14 -23.20 24.18 -18.86
N ALA A 15 -22.23 23.36 -19.22
CA ALA A 15 -22.46 22.15 -20.03
C ALA A 15 -23.38 21.16 -19.30
N ALA A 16 -23.18 20.98 -17.99
CA ALA A 16 -24.01 20.14 -17.15
C ALA A 16 -25.46 20.65 -17.09
N CYS A 17 -25.69 21.96 -16.99
CA CYS A 17 -27.04 22.56 -17.04
C CYS A 17 -27.75 22.22 -18.36
N VAL A 18 -27.06 22.30 -19.50
CA VAL A 18 -27.63 21.96 -20.82
C VAL A 18 -27.98 20.47 -20.89
N VAL A 19 -27.18 19.58 -20.31
CA VAL A 19 -27.48 18.13 -20.23
C VAL A 19 -28.73 17.89 -19.38
N VAL A 20 -28.86 18.58 -18.24
CA VAL A 20 -30.04 18.48 -17.37
C VAL A 20 -31.31 18.96 -18.09
N LEU A 21 -31.24 20.11 -18.79
CA LEU A 21 -32.35 20.59 -19.62
C LEU A 21 -32.79 19.54 -20.65
N ARG A 22 -31.84 18.90 -21.33
CA ARG A 22 -32.14 17.83 -22.27
C ARG A 22 -32.82 16.66 -21.61
N ARG A 23 -32.37 16.25 -20.43
CA ARG A 23 -32.94 15.12 -19.66
C ARG A 23 -34.37 15.38 -19.23
N ASN A 24 -34.71 16.63 -18.94
CA ASN A 24 -36.04 17.05 -18.49
C ASN A 24 -37.05 17.22 -19.65
N LEU A 25 -36.58 17.42 -20.89
CA LEU A 25 -37.46 17.70 -22.04
C LEU A 25 -38.55 16.64 -22.30
N PRO A 26 -38.29 15.31 -22.23
CA PRO A 26 -39.34 14.30 -22.43
C PRO A 26 -40.49 14.50 -21.45
N PHE A 27 -40.22 14.75 -20.18
CA PHE A 27 -41.24 14.95 -19.14
C PHE A 27 -42.08 16.18 -19.40
N THR A 28 -41.44 17.29 -19.85
CA THR A 28 -42.19 18.51 -20.20
C THR A 28 -43.11 18.32 -21.40
N LEU A 29 -42.64 17.59 -22.43
CA LEU A 29 -43.45 17.32 -23.62
C LEU A 29 -44.65 16.41 -23.28
N VAL A 30 -44.44 15.37 -22.47
CA VAL A 30 -45.56 14.49 -22.02
C VAL A 30 -46.57 15.30 -21.19
N GLY A 31 -46.10 16.11 -20.24
CA GLY A 31 -46.97 16.99 -19.46
C GLY A 31 -47.79 17.95 -20.32
N MET A 32 -47.18 18.57 -21.33
CA MET A 32 -47.89 19.46 -22.28
C MET A 32 -48.94 18.70 -23.09
N LEU A 33 -48.64 17.50 -23.57
CA LEU A 33 -49.60 16.67 -24.35
C LEU A 33 -50.78 16.22 -23.50
N LEU A 34 -50.55 15.83 -22.27
CA LEU A 34 -51.62 15.43 -21.34
C LEU A 34 -52.53 16.63 -21.00
N THR A 35 -51.91 17.79 -20.67
CA THR A 35 -52.69 19.02 -20.41
C THR A 35 -53.44 19.47 -21.64
N MET A 36 -52.89 19.34 -22.85
CA MET A 36 -53.58 19.63 -24.09
C MET A 36 -54.81 18.77 -24.32
N ALA A 37 -54.70 17.46 -24.05
CA ALA A 37 -55.84 16.54 -24.16
C ALA A 37 -56.96 16.90 -23.17
N LEU A 38 -56.62 17.29 -21.94
CA LEU A 38 -57.57 17.75 -20.94
C LEU A 38 -58.25 19.07 -21.33
N VAL A 39 -57.50 20.01 -21.89
CA VAL A 39 -58.05 21.30 -22.38
C VAL A 39 -59.00 21.09 -23.55
N ILE A 40 -58.68 20.21 -24.50
CA ILE A 40 -59.56 19.86 -25.60
C ILE A 40 -60.84 19.23 -25.08
N ALA A 41 -60.76 18.25 -24.20
CA ALA A 41 -61.93 17.56 -23.62
C ALA A 41 -62.84 18.51 -22.85
N ALA A 42 -62.28 19.51 -22.17
CA ALA A 42 -63.05 20.48 -21.41
C ALA A 42 -63.69 21.56 -22.29
N LEU A 43 -63.08 21.93 -23.42
CA LEU A 43 -63.52 23.07 -24.22
C LEU A 43 -64.26 22.68 -25.51
N GLN A 44 -64.39 21.42 -25.86
CA GLN A 44 -64.96 20.93 -27.13
C GLN A 44 -66.40 21.42 -27.38
N ASP A 45 -67.20 21.65 -26.31
CA ASP A 45 -68.59 22.05 -26.41
C ASP A 45 -68.78 23.60 -26.45
N VAL A 46 -67.73 24.38 -26.13
CA VAL A 46 -67.83 25.84 -26.00
C VAL A 46 -66.90 26.63 -26.92
N VAL A 47 -65.87 25.96 -27.49
CA VAL A 47 -64.92 26.57 -28.44
C VAL A 47 -65.08 25.88 -29.80
N PRO A 48 -65.07 26.62 -30.93
CA PRO A 48 -65.17 26.03 -32.25
C PRO A 48 -64.10 24.95 -32.48
N HIS A 49 -64.52 23.76 -32.93
CA HIS A 49 -63.62 22.62 -33.15
C HIS A 49 -62.44 22.94 -34.06
N ALA A 50 -62.61 23.80 -35.04
CA ALA A 50 -61.53 24.24 -35.93
C ALA A 50 -60.42 25.00 -35.17
N GLN A 51 -60.79 25.85 -34.20
CA GLN A 51 -59.78 26.56 -33.38
C GLN A 51 -58.99 25.60 -32.48
N LEU A 52 -59.69 24.67 -31.81
CA LEU A 52 -59.05 23.64 -30.98
C LEU A 52 -58.14 22.74 -31.83
N ALA A 53 -58.59 22.36 -33.04
CA ALA A 53 -57.79 21.52 -33.94
C ALA A 53 -56.52 22.23 -34.42
N TRP A 54 -56.60 23.48 -34.88
CA TRP A 54 -55.42 24.25 -35.29
C TRP A 54 -54.44 24.50 -34.13
N TRP A 55 -54.96 24.81 -32.94
CA TRP A 55 -54.13 24.95 -31.74
C TRP A 55 -53.43 23.67 -31.36
N ALA A 56 -54.14 22.54 -31.39
CA ALA A 56 -53.56 21.22 -31.09
C ALA A 56 -52.50 20.84 -32.12
N LEU A 57 -52.77 20.98 -33.41
CA LEU A 57 -51.82 20.71 -34.49
C LEU A 57 -50.56 21.55 -34.36
N GLY A 58 -50.69 22.84 -34.06
CA GLY A 58 -49.55 23.74 -33.83
C GLY A 58 -48.66 23.28 -32.64
N ASN A 59 -49.27 22.91 -31.51
CA ASN A 59 -48.57 22.41 -30.34
C ASN A 59 -47.94 21.05 -30.59
N LEU A 60 -48.58 20.12 -31.30
CA LEU A 60 -48.02 18.86 -31.73
C LEU A 60 -46.82 19.03 -32.63
N ALA A 61 -46.93 19.89 -33.67
CA ALA A 61 -45.82 20.20 -34.58
C ALA A 61 -44.62 20.78 -33.83
N LEU A 62 -44.86 21.73 -32.91
CA LEU A 62 -43.84 22.33 -32.08
C LEU A 62 -43.18 21.30 -31.14
N SER A 63 -43.97 20.44 -30.52
CA SER A 63 -43.48 19.34 -29.69
C SER A 63 -42.61 18.34 -30.46
N ALA A 64 -43.05 17.98 -31.68
CA ALA A 64 -42.30 17.10 -32.59
C ALA A 64 -40.97 17.72 -33.02
N LEU A 65 -40.95 19.04 -33.32
CA LEU A 65 -39.74 19.78 -33.67
C LEU A 65 -38.74 19.81 -32.50
N ARG A 66 -39.22 20.10 -31.30
CA ARG A 66 -38.41 20.10 -30.07
C ARG A 66 -37.84 18.69 -29.77
N TRP A 67 -38.65 17.65 -29.92
CA TRP A 67 -38.24 16.26 -29.78
C TRP A 67 -37.17 15.89 -30.81
N HIS A 68 -37.36 16.29 -32.08
CA HIS A 68 -36.39 16.03 -33.14
C HIS A 68 -35.04 16.73 -32.85
N ALA A 69 -35.10 18.01 -32.43
CA ALA A 69 -33.89 18.77 -32.03
C ALA A 69 -33.15 18.07 -30.87
N MET A 70 -33.89 17.54 -29.87
CA MET A 70 -33.31 16.77 -28.75
C MET A 70 -32.59 15.50 -29.22
N ARG A 71 -33.21 14.74 -30.15
CA ARG A 71 -32.60 13.49 -30.66
C ARG A 71 -31.34 13.74 -31.48
N ARG A 72 -31.25 14.84 -32.20
CA ARG A 72 -30.05 15.23 -32.97
C ARG A 72 -28.89 15.70 -32.09
N PHE A 73 -29.17 16.15 -30.89
CA PHE A 73 -28.15 16.56 -29.94
C PHE A 73 -27.71 15.38 -29.09
N ARG A 74 -26.48 14.91 -29.31
CA ARG A 74 -25.84 13.87 -28.50
C ARG A 74 -24.65 14.51 -27.76
N PRO A 75 -24.80 14.99 -26.53
CA PRO A 75 -23.66 15.38 -25.74
C PRO A 75 -22.86 14.12 -25.42
N VAL A 76 -21.56 14.15 -25.66
CA VAL A 76 -20.64 13.11 -25.20
C VAL A 76 -20.37 13.42 -23.73
N GLU A 77 -20.88 12.58 -22.83
CA GLU A 77 -20.65 12.70 -21.40
C GLU A 77 -19.18 12.32 -21.14
N GLY A 78 -18.40 13.23 -20.50
CA GLY A 78 -17.07 12.92 -20.01
C GLY A 78 -15.89 13.35 -20.87
N GLU A 79 -16.09 13.98 -22.04
CA GLU A 79 -14.94 14.52 -22.80
C GLU A 79 -14.43 15.85 -22.22
N PRO A 80 -13.11 15.97 -21.97
CA PRO A 80 -12.50 17.25 -21.66
C PRO A 80 -12.64 18.17 -22.89
N GLY A 81 -13.36 19.28 -22.77
CA GLY A 81 -13.59 20.23 -23.85
C GLY A 81 -15.05 20.40 -24.27
N ILE A 82 -16.03 19.74 -23.62
CA ILE A 82 -17.47 19.93 -23.85
C ILE A 82 -17.88 21.43 -23.78
N ASN A 83 -17.16 22.21 -23.00
CA ASN A 83 -17.44 23.62 -22.73
C ASN A 83 -17.27 24.53 -23.99
N ASP A 84 -16.41 24.14 -24.93
CA ASP A 84 -16.17 24.90 -26.19
C ASP A 84 -16.95 24.33 -27.37
N ASN A 85 -17.81 23.34 -27.16
CA ASN A 85 -18.53 22.71 -28.25
C ASN A 85 -19.63 23.66 -28.76
N PRO A 86 -19.54 24.19 -30.00
CA PRO A 86 -20.53 25.08 -30.57
C PRO A 86 -21.93 24.44 -30.67
N GLN A 87 -22.00 23.08 -30.61
CA GLN A 87 -23.25 22.36 -30.60
C GLN A 87 -24.05 22.59 -29.29
N VAL A 88 -23.39 22.71 -28.12
CA VAL A 88 -24.06 22.98 -26.84
C VAL A 88 -24.74 24.33 -26.87
N ARG A 89 -24.04 25.36 -27.35
CA ARG A 89 -24.59 26.72 -27.50
C ARG A 89 -25.73 26.78 -28.52
N ARG A 90 -25.58 26.08 -29.66
CA ARG A 90 -26.62 25.99 -30.69
C ARG A 90 -27.85 25.31 -30.15
N TRP A 91 -27.70 24.19 -29.45
CA TRP A 91 -28.82 23.44 -28.87
C TRP A 91 -29.56 24.29 -27.81
N ARG A 92 -28.84 25.00 -26.93
CA ARG A 92 -29.45 25.89 -25.94
C ARG A 92 -30.28 26.99 -26.63
N ARG A 93 -29.79 27.60 -27.73
CA ARG A 93 -30.54 28.59 -28.50
C ARG A 93 -31.80 27.98 -29.12
N ILE A 94 -31.72 26.81 -29.71
CA ILE A 94 -32.87 26.10 -30.27
C ILE A 94 -33.89 25.80 -29.16
N THR A 95 -33.44 25.36 -28.00
CA THR A 95 -34.28 25.10 -26.83
C THR A 95 -34.98 26.40 -26.38
N LEU A 96 -34.27 27.48 -26.26
CA LEU A 96 -34.82 28.78 -25.86
C LEU A 96 -35.91 29.27 -26.84
N VAL A 97 -35.66 29.22 -28.15
CA VAL A 97 -36.65 29.58 -29.16
C VAL A 97 -37.86 28.63 -29.14
N GLY A 98 -37.62 27.31 -29.01
CA GLY A 98 -38.72 26.33 -28.95
C GLY A 98 -39.57 26.44 -27.68
N VAL A 99 -38.97 26.84 -26.57
CA VAL A 99 -39.66 27.07 -25.29
C VAL A 99 -40.44 28.35 -25.31
N LEU A 100 -39.88 29.44 -25.90
CA LEU A 100 -40.58 30.70 -26.15
C LEU A 100 -41.82 30.50 -27.01
N ALA A 101 -41.65 29.81 -28.15
CA ALA A 101 -42.76 29.49 -29.05
C ALA A 101 -43.85 28.68 -28.34
N SER A 102 -43.49 27.70 -27.47
CA SER A 102 -44.45 26.94 -26.66
C SER A 102 -45.20 27.84 -25.68
N GLY A 103 -44.51 28.77 -24.98
CA GLY A 103 -45.15 29.73 -24.09
C GLY A 103 -46.19 30.61 -24.79
N LEU A 104 -45.87 31.12 -25.98
CA LEU A 104 -46.80 31.90 -26.82
C LEU A 104 -47.96 31.07 -27.34
N ALA A 105 -47.68 29.83 -27.80
CA ALA A 105 -48.73 28.92 -28.35
C ALA A 105 -49.77 28.49 -27.30
N TRP A 106 -49.43 28.54 -26.04
CA TRP A 106 -50.34 28.29 -24.93
C TRP A 106 -50.95 29.61 -24.37
N GLY A 107 -50.13 30.61 -24.12
CA GLY A 107 -50.58 31.86 -23.45
C GLY A 107 -51.56 32.68 -24.27
N LEU A 108 -51.32 32.90 -25.58
CA LEU A 108 -52.19 33.73 -26.42
C LEU A 108 -53.56 33.12 -26.68
N PRO A 109 -53.71 31.86 -27.13
CA PRO A 109 -55.02 31.26 -27.36
C PRO A 109 -55.85 31.15 -26.09
N THR A 110 -55.23 30.79 -24.97
CA THR A 110 -55.94 30.66 -23.70
C THR A 110 -56.43 31.99 -23.16
N ALA A 111 -55.64 33.05 -23.29
CA ALA A 111 -56.09 34.42 -22.98
C ALA A 111 -57.27 34.86 -23.85
N TYR A 112 -57.25 34.53 -25.14
CA TYR A 112 -58.38 34.80 -26.05
C TYR A 112 -59.63 34.03 -25.65
N TRP A 113 -59.53 32.70 -25.36
CA TRP A 113 -60.69 31.91 -24.97
C TRP A 113 -61.30 32.30 -23.65
N LEU A 114 -60.51 32.78 -22.68
CA LEU A 114 -61.02 33.24 -21.39
C LEU A 114 -62.10 34.34 -21.51
N GLN A 115 -62.12 35.10 -22.59
CA GLN A 115 -63.15 36.11 -22.82
C GLN A 115 -64.50 35.52 -23.35
N HIS A 116 -64.45 34.33 -23.96
CA HIS A 116 -65.55 33.80 -24.73
C HIS A 116 -66.19 32.54 -24.10
N VAL A 117 -65.54 31.96 -23.07
CA VAL A 117 -66.05 30.73 -22.44
C VAL A 117 -66.79 31.02 -21.11
N PRO A 118 -67.76 30.20 -20.71
CA PRO A 118 -68.46 30.32 -19.42
C PRO A 118 -67.51 30.13 -18.21
N LEU A 119 -67.89 30.72 -17.06
CA LEU A 119 -67.12 30.72 -15.82
C LEU A 119 -66.51 29.37 -15.39
N PRO A 120 -67.23 28.22 -15.45
CA PRO A 120 -66.67 26.94 -15.08
C PRO A 120 -65.46 26.54 -15.98
N HIS A 121 -65.53 26.86 -17.28
CA HIS A 121 -64.42 26.60 -18.22
C HIS A 121 -63.26 27.54 -18.04
N GLN A 122 -63.52 28.83 -17.66
CA GLN A 122 -62.47 29.79 -17.27
C GLN A 122 -61.70 29.26 -16.05
N MET A 123 -62.40 28.80 -15.01
CA MET A 123 -61.76 28.18 -13.82
C MET A 123 -60.89 26.99 -14.16
N PHE A 124 -61.38 26.11 -15.01
CA PHE A 124 -60.62 24.94 -15.46
C PHE A 124 -59.33 25.36 -16.21
N LEU A 125 -59.45 26.30 -17.15
CA LEU A 125 -58.29 26.82 -17.89
C LEU A 125 -57.24 27.40 -16.95
N ILE A 126 -57.64 28.20 -15.98
CA ILE A 126 -56.73 28.82 -15.00
C ILE A 126 -55.99 27.74 -14.20
N ILE A 127 -56.70 26.73 -13.68
CA ILE A 127 -56.11 25.62 -12.94
C ILE A 127 -55.15 24.82 -13.82
N ALA A 128 -55.51 24.48 -15.05
CA ALA A 128 -54.68 23.74 -15.99
C ALA A 128 -53.38 24.52 -16.32
N LEU A 129 -53.50 25.80 -16.52
CA LEU A 129 -52.35 26.68 -16.79
C LEU A 129 -51.42 26.82 -15.56
N LEU A 130 -51.95 26.99 -14.35
CA LEU A 130 -51.16 27.03 -13.11
C LEU A 130 -50.40 25.72 -12.88
N THR A 131 -51.06 24.58 -13.10
CA THR A 131 -50.44 23.25 -12.92
C THR A 131 -49.28 23.03 -13.88
N MET A 132 -49.51 23.33 -15.17
CA MET A 132 -48.48 23.19 -16.19
C MET A 132 -47.31 24.15 -15.98
N GLY A 133 -47.60 25.40 -15.55
CA GLY A 133 -46.59 26.40 -15.20
C GLY A 133 -45.70 25.95 -14.04
N THR A 134 -46.28 25.35 -13.01
CA THR A 134 -45.49 24.79 -11.90
C THR A 134 -44.55 23.68 -12.36
N GLY A 135 -45.01 22.78 -13.22
CA GLY A 135 -44.19 21.73 -13.84
C GLY A 135 -43.04 22.30 -14.67
N ALA A 136 -43.28 23.39 -15.40
CA ALA A 136 -42.28 24.08 -16.20
C ALA A 136 -41.17 24.71 -15.31
N ILE A 137 -41.52 25.24 -14.13
CA ILE A 137 -40.54 25.77 -13.18
C ILE A 137 -39.54 24.68 -12.80
N TYR A 138 -40.05 23.50 -12.42
CA TYR A 138 -39.20 22.38 -12.03
C TYR A 138 -38.28 21.91 -13.18
N ALA A 139 -38.79 21.91 -14.40
CA ALA A 139 -38.05 21.41 -15.56
C ALA A 139 -36.97 22.40 -16.07
N TYR A 140 -37.24 23.71 -15.98
CA TYR A 140 -36.40 24.73 -16.61
C TYR A 140 -35.61 25.61 -15.62
N CYS A 141 -35.80 25.49 -14.29
CA CYS A 141 -35.13 26.33 -13.32
C CYS A 141 -33.59 26.23 -13.35
N ILE A 142 -33.04 25.18 -13.95
CA ILE A 142 -31.61 25.03 -14.14
C ILE A 142 -31.01 26.11 -15.12
N ASP A 143 -31.82 26.67 -16.02
CA ASP A 143 -31.44 27.74 -16.94
C ASP A 143 -32.53 28.82 -16.92
N LEU A 144 -32.33 29.90 -16.10
CA LEU A 144 -33.33 30.93 -15.89
C LEU A 144 -33.77 31.65 -17.20
N PRO A 145 -32.89 32.01 -18.16
CA PRO A 145 -33.32 32.50 -19.46
C PRO A 145 -34.32 31.58 -20.18
N VAL A 146 -34.13 30.27 -20.14
CA VAL A 146 -35.06 29.30 -20.73
C VAL A 146 -36.38 29.28 -19.97
N LEU A 147 -36.33 29.32 -18.65
CA LEU A 147 -37.53 29.38 -17.80
C LEU A 147 -38.36 30.64 -18.07
N TYR A 148 -37.73 31.83 -18.11
CA TYR A 148 -38.42 33.09 -18.36
C TYR A 148 -38.99 33.17 -19.76
N SER A 149 -38.30 32.60 -20.75
CA SER A 149 -38.78 32.48 -22.12
C SER A 149 -40.09 31.68 -22.23
N PHE A 150 -40.37 30.78 -21.30
CA PHE A 150 -41.62 30.04 -21.22
C PHE A 150 -42.67 30.78 -20.38
N LEU A 151 -42.34 31.06 -19.11
CA LEU A 151 -43.31 31.51 -18.11
C LEU A 151 -43.92 32.86 -18.42
N LEU A 152 -43.14 33.84 -18.93
CA LEU A 152 -43.67 35.15 -19.21
C LEU A 152 -44.69 35.15 -20.35
N PRO A 153 -44.41 34.62 -21.56
CA PRO A 153 -45.39 34.59 -22.64
C PRO A 153 -46.55 33.59 -22.37
N TYR A 154 -46.36 32.65 -21.45
CA TYR A 154 -47.35 31.70 -21.01
C TYR A 154 -48.39 32.29 -20.06
N PHE A 155 -47.95 32.99 -19.00
CA PHE A 155 -48.84 33.55 -17.97
C PHE A 155 -49.30 34.97 -18.23
N LEU A 156 -48.41 35.85 -18.74
CA LEU A 156 -48.69 37.26 -18.78
C LEU A 156 -49.93 37.64 -19.61
N PRO A 157 -50.19 37.06 -20.81
CA PRO A 157 -51.39 37.35 -21.56
C PRO A 157 -52.68 36.98 -20.78
N MET A 158 -52.69 35.82 -20.12
CA MET A 158 -53.81 35.39 -19.30
C MET A 158 -54.06 36.31 -18.11
N LEU A 159 -53.01 36.63 -17.35
CA LEU A 159 -53.11 37.43 -16.15
C LEU A 159 -53.55 38.89 -16.45
N LEU A 160 -53.03 39.49 -17.53
CA LEU A 160 -53.46 40.79 -17.99
C LEU A 160 -54.90 40.76 -18.43
N MET A 161 -55.34 39.69 -19.06
CA MET A 161 -56.72 39.56 -19.50
C MET A 161 -57.68 39.42 -18.33
N LEU A 162 -57.33 38.60 -17.29
CA LEU A 162 -58.14 38.44 -16.09
C LEU A 162 -58.32 39.75 -15.28
N THR A 163 -57.31 40.64 -15.30
CA THR A 163 -57.39 41.93 -14.63
C THR A 163 -58.15 42.97 -15.44
N ALA A 164 -58.32 42.77 -16.77
CA ALA A 164 -59.01 43.67 -17.67
C ALA A 164 -60.52 43.34 -17.80
N LEU A 165 -60.95 42.15 -17.34
CA LEU A 165 -62.36 41.76 -17.36
C LEU A 165 -63.11 42.44 -16.21
N ASP A 166 -64.29 43.03 -16.50
CA ASP A 166 -65.09 43.80 -15.58
C ASP A 166 -65.94 42.88 -14.64
N GLN A 167 -65.23 41.94 -14.01
CA GLN A 167 -65.81 40.98 -13.04
C GLN A 167 -64.91 40.87 -11.82
N THR A 168 -65.39 41.26 -10.65
CA THR A 168 -64.62 41.34 -9.40
C THR A 168 -63.87 40.02 -9.10
N LEU A 169 -64.54 38.88 -9.30
CA LEU A 169 -63.94 37.56 -9.05
C LEU A 169 -62.73 37.28 -9.93
N LEU A 170 -62.85 37.59 -11.26
CA LEU A 170 -61.76 37.35 -12.20
C LEU A 170 -60.59 38.34 -12.00
N THR A 171 -60.88 39.58 -11.65
CA THR A 171 -59.84 40.56 -11.27
C THR A 171 -59.04 40.08 -10.03
N VAL A 172 -59.74 39.64 -8.98
CA VAL A 172 -59.09 39.07 -7.79
C VAL A 172 -58.24 37.85 -8.15
N MET A 173 -58.69 36.96 -9.04
CA MET A 173 -57.95 35.82 -9.53
C MET A 173 -56.74 36.24 -10.39
N GLY A 174 -56.84 37.28 -11.18
CA GLY A 174 -55.71 37.89 -11.91
C GLY A 174 -54.63 38.41 -11.01
N VAL A 175 -55.00 39.16 -9.94
CA VAL A 175 -54.09 39.65 -8.92
C VAL A 175 -53.45 38.49 -8.16
N ALA A 176 -54.22 37.47 -7.74
CA ALA A 176 -53.69 36.26 -7.11
C ALA A 176 -52.70 35.50 -8.01
N GLY A 177 -52.97 35.45 -9.34
CA GLY A 177 -52.11 34.86 -10.35
C GLY A 177 -50.79 35.64 -10.54
N LEU A 178 -50.82 36.98 -10.47
CA LEU A 178 -49.60 37.80 -10.46
C LEU A 178 -48.76 37.55 -9.19
N LEU A 179 -49.39 37.46 -8.05
CA LEU A 179 -48.70 37.09 -6.80
C LEU A 179 -48.07 35.68 -6.91
N TYR A 180 -48.85 34.69 -7.40
CA TYR A 180 -48.35 33.36 -7.68
C TYR A 180 -47.13 33.37 -8.61
N LEU A 181 -47.17 34.13 -9.70
CA LEU A 181 -46.04 34.24 -10.62
C LEU A 181 -44.80 34.86 -9.93
N ALA A 182 -44.95 35.90 -9.12
CA ALA A 182 -43.87 36.53 -8.37
C ALA A 182 -43.22 35.58 -7.39
N VAL A 183 -44.03 34.83 -6.61
CA VAL A 183 -43.56 33.80 -5.67
C VAL A 183 -42.85 32.66 -6.43
N SER A 184 -43.43 32.21 -7.53
CA SER A 184 -42.88 31.17 -8.38
C SER A 184 -41.53 31.52 -8.98
N LEU A 185 -41.36 32.74 -9.44
CA LEU A 185 -40.08 33.26 -9.97
C LEU A 185 -39.02 33.36 -8.87
N THR A 186 -39.42 33.79 -7.65
CA THR A 186 -38.54 33.83 -6.49
C THR A 186 -38.08 32.44 -6.11
N PHE A 187 -38.99 31.48 -6.05
CA PHE A 187 -38.71 30.08 -5.78
C PHE A 187 -37.79 29.47 -6.86
N ALA A 188 -38.09 29.71 -8.14
CA ALA A 188 -37.27 29.27 -9.27
C ALA A 188 -35.84 29.79 -9.17
N HIS A 189 -35.68 31.04 -8.78
CA HIS A 189 -34.37 31.65 -8.61
C HIS A 189 -33.58 31.02 -7.48
N ARG A 190 -34.24 30.74 -6.34
CA ARG A 190 -33.62 30.03 -5.23
C ARG A 190 -33.22 28.60 -5.61
N MET A 191 -34.12 27.87 -6.29
CA MET A 191 -33.86 26.51 -6.76
C MET A 191 -32.72 26.46 -7.78
N HIS A 192 -32.66 27.43 -8.70
CA HIS A 192 -31.56 27.58 -9.65
C HIS A 192 -30.21 27.69 -8.91
N ARG A 193 -30.10 28.58 -7.92
CA ARG A 193 -28.87 28.70 -7.12
C ARG A 193 -28.48 27.40 -6.46
N THR A 194 -29.43 26.73 -5.77
CA THR A 194 -29.14 25.46 -5.09
C THR A 194 -28.68 24.37 -6.06
N GLN A 195 -29.25 24.32 -7.26
CA GLN A 195 -28.82 23.35 -8.29
C GLN A 195 -27.42 23.66 -8.82
N LEU A 196 -27.11 24.96 -9.06
CA LEU A 196 -25.77 25.36 -9.47
C LEU A 196 -24.71 25.06 -8.42
N ASP A 197 -25.00 25.39 -7.15
CA ASP A 197 -24.09 25.08 -6.02
C ASP A 197 -23.86 23.57 -5.89
N SER A 198 -24.91 22.77 -6.03
CA SER A 198 -24.78 21.31 -6.01
C SER A 198 -23.92 20.77 -7.16
N LEU A 199 -24.06 21.31 -8.37
CA LEU A 199 -23.23 20.93 -9.51
C LEU A 199 -21.78 21.36 -9.33
N SER A 200 -21.53 22.60 -8.87
CA SER A 200 -20.18 23.10 -8.63
C SER A 200 -19.43 22.29 -7.58
N LEU A 201 -20.09 21.99 -6.44
CA LEU A 201 -19.54 21.14 -5.39
C LEU A 201 -19.23 19.72 -5.90
N ARG A 202 -20.05 19.17 -6.78
CA ARG A 202 -19.80 17.86 -7.38
C ARG A 202 -18.53 17.85 -8.24
N PHE A 203 -18.32 18.90 -9.06
CA PHE A 203 -17.11 19.01 -9.88
C PHE A 203 -15.86 19.24 -9.03
N GLU A 204 -15.96 20.07 -8.00
CA GLU A 204 -14.87 20.31 -7.04
C GLU A 204 -14.46 19.02 -6.32
N ASN A 205 -15.44 18.26 -5.83
CA ASN A 205 -15.18 16.96 -5.20
C ASN A 205 -14.51 15.96 -6.14
N LEU A 206 -14.91 15.91 -7.40
CA LEU A 206 -14.26 15.05 -8.41
C LEU A 206 -12.81 15.45 -8.65
N ASP A 207 -12.52 16.76 -8.77
CA ASP A 207 -11.16 17.27 -8.94
C ASP A 207 -10.28 16.95 -7.70
N LEU A 208 -10.81 17.18 -6.50
CA LEU A 208 -10.12 16.85 -5.24
C LEU A 208 -9.81 15.36 -5.13
N LEU A 209 -10.78 14.49 -5.46
CA LEU A 209 -10.56 13.04 -5.44
C LEU A 209 -9.47 12.63 -6.43
N GLN A 210 -9.45 13.21 -7.62
CA GLN A 210 -8.43 12.92 -8.63
C GLN A 210 -7.03 13.38 -8.20
N ARG A 211 -6.93 14.57 -7.58
CA ARG A 211 -5.66 15.07 -7.02
C ARG A 211 -5.17 14.16 -5.90
N LEU A 212 -6.05 13.81 -4.95
CA LEU A 212 -5.70 12.92 -3.85
C LEU A 212 -5.21 11.54 -4.34
N GLN A 213 -5.85 11.01 -5.37
CA GLN A 213 -5.45 9.74 -5.98
C GLN A 213 -4.07 9.83 -6.63
N ASN A 214 -3.79 10.94 -7.34
CA ASN A 214 -2.49 11.18 -7.97
C ASN A 214 -1.37 11.34 -6.93
N GLU A 215 -1.62 12.09 -5.85
CA GLU A 215 -0.67 12.25 -4.74
C GLU A 215 -0.38 10.92 -4.05
N LYS A 216 -1.43 10.12 -3.78
CA LYS A 216 -1.28 8.78 -3.22
C LYS A 216 -0.41 7.88 -4.09
N MET A 217 -0.69 7.83 -5.40
CA MET A 217 0.12 7.03 -6.34
C MET A 217 1.58 7.51 -6.42
N ALA A 218 1.82 8.82 -6.33
CA ALA A 218 3.17 9.37 -6.32
C ALA A 218 3.92 8.97 -5.04
N ALA A 219 3.28 9.04 -3.88
CA ALA A 219 3.84 8.59 -2.61
C ALA A 219 4.18 7.09 -2.62
N GLU A 220 3.25 6.24 -3.06
CA GLU A 220 3.47 4.79 -3.16
C GLU A 220 4.63 4.44 -4.11
N ARG A 221 4.76 5.14 -5.25
CA ARG A 221 5.89 4.96 -6.17
C ARG A 221 7.22 5.37 -5.54
N SER A 222 7.23 6.48 -4.79
CA SER A 222 8.42 6.95 -4.08
C SER A 222 8.87 5.94 -3.03
N ASP A 223 7.95 5.40 -2.23
CA ASP A 223 8.25 4.40 -1.21
C ASP A 223 8.78 3.09 -1.82
N LEU A 224 8.17 2.64 -2.91
CA LEU A 224 8.64 1.46 -3.63
C LEU A 224 10.03 1.67 -4.25
N ALA A 225 10.29 2.85 -4.83
CA ALA A 225 11.61 3.19 -5.38
C ALA A 225 12.68 3.24 -4.29
N LYS A 226 12.38 3.84 -3.12
CA LYS A 226 13.25 3.86 -1.95
C LYS A 226 13.59 2.43 -1.48
N SER A 227 12.59 1.56 -1.41
CA SER A 227 12.76 0.17 -0.96
C SER A 227 13.63 -0.64 -1.93
N ARG A 228 13.40 -0.48 -3.25
CA ARG A 228 14.22 -1.12 -4.30
C ARG A 228 15.66 -0.62 -4.28
N PHE A 229 15.86 0.69 -4.13
CA PHE A 229 17.19 1.27 -4.01
C PHE A 229 17.96 0.70 -2.82
N LEU A 230 17.32 0.65 -1.64
CA LEU A 230 17.92 0.09 -0.44
C LEU A 230 18.22 -1.41 -0.58
N ALA A 231 17.36 -2.17 -1.24
CA ALA A 231 17.60 -3.60 -1.49
C ALA A 231 18.80 -3.83 -2.44
N ALA A 232 18.94 -3.04 -3.49
CA ALA A 232 20.08 -3.11 -4.41
C ALA A 232 21.39 -2.66 -3.72
N ALA A 233 21.38 -1.50 -3.07
CA ALA A 233 22.53 -0.98 -2.33
C ALA A 233 23.01 -1.94 -1.23
N SER A 234 22.12 -2.79 -0.73
CA SER A 234 22.42 -3.79 0.30
C SER A 234 23.44 -4.82 -0.12
N HIS A 235 23.26 -5.37 -1.30
CA HIS A 235 24.18 -6.36 -1.84
C HIS A 235 25.55 -5.73 -2.10
N ASP A 236 25.55 -4.57 -2.73
CA ASP A 236 26.78 -3.87 -3.12
C ASP A 236 27.61 -3.38 -1.94
N LEU A 237 26.94 -3.08 -0.81
CA LEU A 237 27.64 -2.72 0.43
C LEU A 237 28.09 -3.94 1.24
N ARG A 238 27.41 -5.08 1.13
CA ARG A 238 27.77 -6.30 1.85
C ARG A 238 29.02 -6.98 1.27
N GLN A 239 29.19 -6.96 -0.07
CA GLN A 239 30.34 -7.56 -0.73
C GLN A 239 31.70 -7.03 -0.19
N PRO A 240 31.99 -5.72 -0.18
CA PRO A 240 33.28 -5.22 0.35
C PRO A 240 33.47 -5.51 1.83
N VAL A 241 32.40 -5.50 2.64
CA VAL A 241 32.48 -5.86 4.07
C VAL A 241 32.81 -7.34 4.24
N HIS A 242 32.24 -8.20 3.40
CA HIS A 242 32.54 -9.62 3.39
C HIS A 242 34.00 -9.88 3.02
N ALA A 243 34.52 -9.28 1.93
CA ALA A 243 35.90 -9.40 1.53
C ALA A 243 36.87 -8.92 2.64
N LEU A 244 36.57 -7.77 3.29
CA LEU A 244 37.34 -7.27 4.43
C LEU A 244 37.33 -8.27 5.61
N SER A 245 36.20 -8.91 5.89
CA SER A 245 36.10 -9.94 6.95
C SER A 245 37.01 -11.12 6.67
N LEU A 246 37.05 -11.59 5.42
CA LEU A 246 37.92 -12.69 4.99
C LEU A 246 39.41 -12.30 5.10
N PHE A 247 39.82 -11.13 4.61
CA PHE A 247 41.20 -10.67 4.71
C PHE A 247 41.67 -10.51 6.16
N VAL A 248 40.79 -10.01 7.04
CA VAL A 248 41.08 -9.94 8.48
C VAL A 248 41.25 -11.33 9.06
N GLY A 249 40.41 -12.30 8.61
CA GLY A 249 40.56 -13.72 8.99
C GLY A 249 41.90 -14.32 8.59
N VAL A 250 42.34 -14.04 7.36
CA VAL A 250 43.66 -14.44 6.87
C VAL A 250 44.77 -13.87 7.74
N LEU A 251 44.72 -12.55 8.03
CA LEU A 251 45.72 -11.88 8.87
C LEU A 251 45.77 -12.46 10.30
N LYS A 252 44.64 -12.83 10.88
CA LYS A 252 44.59 -13.48 12.19
C LYS A 252 45.27 -14.85 12.24
N GLY A 253 45.28 -15.56 11.09
CA GLY A 253 45.93 -16.85 10.93
C GLY A 253 47.46 -16.77 10.91
N HIS A 254 48.06 -15.59 10.69
CA HIS A 254 49.51 -15.39 10.65
C HIS A 254 50.12 -15.08 12.01
N ALA A 255 51.38 -15.41 12.17
CA ALA A 255 52.14 -15.04 13.36
C ALA A 255 52.49 -13.53 13.32
N LEU A 256 51.67 -12.70 13.98
CA LEU A 256 51.83 -11.26 14.01
C LEU A 256 52.47 -10.79 15.30
N PRO A 257 53.29 -9.71 15.27
CA PRO A 257 53.75 -8.99 16.45
C PRO A 257 52.55 -8.50 17.30
N ALA A 258 52.74 -8.38 18.61
CA ALA A 258 51.65 -8.04 19.54
C ALA A 258 50.90 -6.75 19.14
N GLN A 259 51.61 -5.72 18.72
CA GLN A 259 51.01 -4.46 18.27
C GLN A 259 50.18 -4.60 17.00
N SER A 260 50.69 -5.37 16.01
CA SER A 260 49.94 -5.66 14.77
C SER A 260 48.70 -6.50 15.05
N ARG A 261 48.78 -7.46 15.99
CA ARG A 261 47.62 -8.28 16.42
C ARG A 261 46.52 -7.41 17.02
N GLN A 262 46.88 -6.44 17.89
CA GLN A 262 45.89 -5.49 18.43
C GLN A 262 45.22 -4.64 17.36
N LEU A 263 45.94 -4.23 16.32
CA LEU A 263 45.38 -3.50 15.18
C LEU A 263 44.40 -4.36 14.37
N VAL A 264 44.80 -5.60 14.06
CA VAL A 264 43.94 -6.55 13.34
C VAL A 264 42.66 -6.85 14.12
N ASP A 265 42.74 -7.02 15.44
CA ASP A 265 41.56 -7.19 16.29
C ASP A 265 40.66 -5.95 16.31
N SER A 266 41.25 -4.77 16.28
CA SER A 266 40.49 -3.51 16.19
C SER A 266 39.79 -3.35 14.84
N ILE A 267 40.47 -3.69 13.73
CA ILE A 267 39.88 -3.74 12.38
C ILE A 267 38.77 -4.76 12.33
N SER A 268 39.00 -5.97 12.91
CA SER A 268 37.97 -7.02 12.97
C SER A 268 36.69 -6.53 13.64
N ARG A 269 36.80 -5.89 14.80
CA ARG A 269 35.64 -5.29 15.50
C ARG A 269 34.95 -4.22 14.67
N ALA A 270 35.70 -3.37 13.96
CA ALA A 270 35.14 -2.33 13.12
C ALA A 270 34.36 -2.91 11.91
N VAL A 271 34.91 -3.96 11.26
CA VAL A 271 34.25 -4.66 10.14
C VAL A 271 32.99 -5.35 10.60
N GLN A 272 33.02 -6.05 11.75
CA GLN A 272 31.83 -6.69 12.32
C GLN A 272 30.74 -5.67 12.69
N ALA A 273 31.12 -4.53 13.29
CA ALA A 273 30.18 -3.46 13.60
C ALA A 273 29.53 -2.88 12.32
N LEU A 274 30.34 -2.68 11.26
CA LEU A 274 29.86 -2.19 9.97
C LEU A 274 28.89 -3.18 9.31
N GLY A 275 29.19 -4.46 9.32
CA GLY A 275 28.31 -5.52 8.84
C GLY A 275 26.96 -5.53 9.58
N GLY A 276 27.00 -5.50 10.92
CA GLY A 276 25.80 -5.42 11.75
C GLY A 276 24.95 -4.16 11.50
N LEU A 277 25.59 -3.01 11.20
CA LEU A 277 24.91 -1.77 10.80
C LEU A 277 24.11 -1.96 9.51
N PHE A 278 24.77 -2.48 8.49
CA PHE A 278 24.11 -2.73 7.19
C PHE A 278 22.98 -3.73 7.32
N ASP A 279 23.20 -4.86 7.96
CA ASP A 279 22.16 -5.87 8.15
C ASP A 279 20.97 -5.32 8.96
N GLY A 280 21.23 -4.51 9.99
CA GLY A 280 20.18 -3.85 10.76
C GLY A 280 19.34 -2.88 9.93
N LEU A 281 19.99 -1.97 9.17
CA LEU A 281 19.34 -0.97 8.33
C LEU A 281 18.51 -1.60 7.22
N LEU A 282 19.04 -2.64 6.58
CA LEU A 282 18.40 -3.35 5.48
C LEU A 282 17.16 -4.14 5.92
N ASN A 283 17.29 -4.81 7.06
CA ASN A 283 16.18 -5.53 7.64
C ASN A 283 15.05 -4.58 8.05
N LEU A 284 15.40 -3.42 8.61
CA LEU A 284 14.44 -2.38 8.95
C LEU A 284 13.71 -1.87 7.71
N SER A 285 14.46 -1.56 6.65
CA SER A 285 13.90 -1.11 5.37
C SER A 285 12.98 -2.14 4.72
N ARG A 286 13.33 -3.44 4.78
CA ARG A 286 12.47 -4.52 4.27
C ARG A 286 11.19 -4.69 5.07
N LEU A 287 11.26 -4.54 6.40
CA LEU A 287 10.08 -4.57 7.27
C LEU A 287 9.16 -3.39 7.01
N ASP A 288 9.70 -2.17 6.89
CA ASP A 288 8.93 -0.95 6.60
C ASP A 288 8.30 -0.96 5.21
N ALA A 289 8.98 -1.56 4.22
CA ALA A 289 8.46 -1.74 2.87
C ALA A 289 7.36 -2.82 2.74
N GLY A 290 7.08 -3.58 3.82
CA GLY A 290 6.11 -4.68 3.79
C GLY A 290 6.47 -5.82 2.85
N VAL A 291 7.76 -5.95 2.48
CA VAL A 291 8.25 -7.01 1.58
C VAL A 291 8.35 -8.36 2.33
N VAL A 292 8.56 -8.30 3.64
CA VAL A 292 8.66 -9.51 4.48
C VAL A 292 7.27 -10.11 4.68
N ARG A 293 7.07 -11.33 4.17
CA ARG A 293 5.83 -12.10 4.38
C ARG A 293 6.08 -13.17 5.42
N PRO A 294 5.45 -13.10 6.62
CA PRO A 294 5.61 -14.12 7.65
C PRO A 294 5.11 -15.48 7.17
N GLN A 295 5.89 -16.52 7.43
CA GLN A 295 5.49 -17.92 7.23
C GLN A 295 5.09 -18.51 8.59
N VAL A 296 3.83 -18.28 8.95
CA VAL A 296 3.31 -18.73 10.24
C VAL A 296 3.08 -20.23 10.23
N GLN A 297 3.74 -20.93 11.18
CA GLN A 297 3.63 -22.39 11.35
C GLN A 297 3.71 -22.76 12.84
N PRO A 298 3.37 -24.00 13.21
CA PRO A 298 3.56 -24.49 14.58
C PRO A 298 5.05 -24.55 14.93
N VAL A 299 5.44 -23.90 16.02
CA VAL A 299 6.84 -23.83 16.51
C VAL A 299 6.90 -24.33 17.94
N ALA A 300 7.72 -25.35 18.21
CA ALA A 300 8.02 -25.78 19.57
C ALA A 300 8.95 -24.76 20.24
N ILE A 301 8.43 -24.01 21.21
CA ILE A 301 9.19 -22.93 21.86
C ILE A 301 10.40 -23.43 22.64
N ALA A 302 10.34 -24.65 23.17
CA ALA A 302 11.44 -25.26 23.88
C ALA A 302 12.69 -25.40 23.01
N ASP A 303 12.53 -25.89 21.77
CA ASP A 303 13.63 -26.10 20.83
C ASP A 303 14.30 -24.78 20.43
N VAL A 304 13.50 -23.70 20.23
CA VAL A 304 14.03 -22.35 19.95
C VAL A 304 14.86 -21.87 21.15
N LEU A 305 14.36 -22.01 22.35
CA LEU A 305 15.06 -21.55 23.56
C LEU A 305 16.32 -22.40 23.85
N ASP A 306 16.29 -23.71 23.63
CA ASP A 306 17.45 -24.56 23.82
C ASP A 306 18.59 -24.22 22.85
N ARG A 307 18.29 -23.99 21.58
CA ARG A 307 19.29 -23.46 20.60
C ARG A 307 19.91 -22.15 21.07
N LEU A 308 19.05 -21.19 21.47
CA LEU A 308 19.53 -19.90 21.97
C LEU A 308 20.32 -20.02 23.25
N HIS A 309 19.99 -21.01 24.13
CA HIS A 309 20.80 -21.28 25.31
C HIS A 309 22.21 -21.70 24.93
N HIS A 310 22.36 -22.70 24.07
CA HIS A 310 23.66 -23.18 23.63
C HIS A 310 24.51 -22.09 23.00
N GLU A 311 23.89 -21.18 22.25
CA GLU A 311 24.58 -20.07 21.62
C GLU A 311 25.06 -18.98 22.59
N PHE A 312 24.21 -18.61 23.57
CA PHE A 312 24.50 -17.49 24.47
C PHE A 312 25.15 -17.92 25.81
N ALA A 313 25.15 -19.19 26.16
CA ALA A 313 25.76 -19.66 27.40
C ALA A 313 27.28 -19.33 27.51
N PRO A 314 28.10 -19.51 26.44
CA PRO A 314 29.51 -19.13 26.50
C PRO A 314 29.71 -17.61 26.69
N GLN A 315 28.89 -16.81 26.08
CA GLN A 315 28.98 -15.32 26.19
C GLN A 315 28.61 -14.85 27.62
N ALA A 316 27.55 -15.44 28.20
CA ALA A 316 27.16 -15.16 29.58
C ALA A 316 28.24 -15.61 30.56
N GLN A 317 28.84 -16.80 30.35
CA GLN A 317 29.92 -17.32 31.18
C GLN A 317 31.17 -16.44 31.11
N ALA A 318 31.55 -15.95 29.92
CA ALA A 318 32.67 -15.05 29.75
C ALA A 318 32.52 -13.74 30.55
N LYS A 319 31.27 -13.30 30.76
CA LYS A 319 30.90 -12.14 31.62
C LYS A 319 30.61 -12.53 33.07
N SER A 320 30.79 -13.79 33.46
CA SER A 320 30.42 -14.32 34.79
C SER A 320 28.94 -14.08 35.16
N LEU A 321 28.05 -14.07 34.17
CA LEU A 321 26.61 -13.93 34.35
C LEU A 321 25.92 -15.30 34.43
N ARG A 322 24.88 -15.39 35.24
CA ARG A 322 24.02 -16.60 35.31
C ARG A 322 22.94 -16.53 34.24
N LEU A 323 23.06 -17.33 33.18
CA LEU A 323 21.97 -17.51 32.19
C LEU A 323 21.09 -18.70 32.62
N ARG A 324 19.80 -18.45 32.82
CA ARG A 324 18.81 -19.48 33.17
C ARG A 324 17.66 -19.47 32.20
N LEU A 325 17.34 -20.62 31.62
CA LEU A 325 16.15 -20.80 30.82
C LEU A 325 15.15 -21.68 31.58
N ARG A 326 13.88 -21.30 31.50
CA ARG A 326 12.74 -22.08 32.00
C ARG A 326 11.74 -22.25 30.85
N PRO A 327 12.05 -23.17 29.91
CA PRO A 327 11.13 -23.44 28.81
C PRO A 327 9.85 -24.10 29.35
N LEU A 328 8.77 -23.90 28.62
CA LEU A 328 7.52 -24.63 28.80
C LEU A 328 7.31 -25.47 27.54
N ALA A 329 6.95 -26.74 27.71
CA ALA A 329 6.57 -27.57 26.58
C ALA A 329 5.25 -27.08 25.98
N ALA A 330 5.37 -26.18 24.98
CA ALA A 330 4.23 -25.60 24.30
C ALA A 330 4.60 -25.33 22.83
N THR A 331 3.61 -25.52 21.97
CA THR A 331 3.70 -25.18 20.55
C THR A 331 2.96 -23.84 20.29
N VAL A 332 3.61 -22.92 19.63
CA VAL A 332 3.06 -21.58 19.31
C VAL A 332 2.91 -21.41 17.81
N SER A 333 1.97 -20.59 17.41
CA SER A 333 1.77 -20.23 16.00
C SER A 333 2.59 -18.97 15.68
N SER A 334 3.71 -19.15 14.96
CA SER A 334 4.61 -18.03 14.60
C SER A 334 5.49 -18.40 13.41
N ASP A 335 6.25 -17.43 12.91
CA ASP A 335 7.33 -17.66 11.97
C ASP A 335 8.62 -18.01 12.75
N PRO A 336 9.23 -19.20 12.52
CA PRO A 336 10.37 -19.65 13.31
C PRO A 336 11.59 -18.72 13.20
N ALA A 337 11.88 -18.22 12.00
CA ALA A 337 13.05 -17.37 11.75
C ALA A 337 12.88 -15.97 12.38
N LEU A 338 11.68 -15.41 12.25
CA LEU A 338 11.37 -14.10 12.82
C LEU A 338 11.26 -14.16 14.34
N LEU A 339 10.70 -15.25 14.89
CA LEU A 339 10.63 -15.48 16.34
C LEU A 339 12.02 -15.65 16.95
N ASP A 340 12.86 -16.52 16.35
CA ASP A 340 14.26 -16.71 16.75
C ASP A 340 15.00 -15.36 16.78
N ARG A 341 14.83 -14.55 15.76
CA ARG A 341 15.43 -13.22 15.65
C ARG A 341 14.97 -12.25 16.76
N ILE A 342 13.68 -12.25 17.11
CA ILE A 342 13.18 -11.43 18.23
C ILE A 342 13.86 -11.86 19.53
N LEU A 343 13.82 -13.15 19.84
CA LEU A 343 14.34 -13.70 21.09
C LEU A 343 15.85 -13.52 21.19
N ARG A 344 16.58 -13.76 20.11
CA ARG A 344 18.03 -13.53 19.99
C ARG A 344 18.40 -12.09 20.33
N ASN A 345 17.71 -11.09 19.75
CA ASN A 345 17.95 -9.69 20.04
C ASN A 345 17.67 -9.35 21.51
N LEU A 346 16.59 -9.86 22.08
CA LEU A 346 16.23 -9.60 23.48
C LEU A 346 17.25 -10.22 24.44
N ILE A 347 17.66 -11.48 24.20
CA ILE A 347 18.66 -12.18 25.03
C ILE A 347 20.03 -11.51 24.90
N HIS A 348 20.46 -11.20 23.68
CA HIS A 348 21.70 -10.48 23.44
C HIS A 348 21.73 -9.14 24.19
N ASN A 349 20.66 -8.35 24.11
CA ASN A 349 20.57 -7.07 24.83
C ASN A 349 20.64 -7.28 26.36
N ALA A 350 19.94 -8.28 26.89
CA ALA A 350 19.97 -8.61 28.31
C ALA A 350 21.40 -8.94 28.80
N ILE A 351 22.14 -9.79 28.06
CA ILE A 351 23.52 -10.15 28.40
C ILE A 351 24.46 -8.95 28.21
N HIS A 352 24.24 -8.16 27.14
CA HIS A 352 25.10 -7.02 26.83
C HIS A 352 25.06 -5.93 27.91
N HIS A 353 23.83 -5.60 28.37
CA HIS A 353 23.63 -4.51 29.33
C HIS A 353 23.71 -4.95 30.82
N THR A 354 23.87 -6.23 31.09
CA THR A 354 24.08 -6.73 32.45
C THR A 354 25.58 -6.87 32.73
N GLU A 355 26.05 -6.22 33.79
CA GLU A 355 27.44 -6.32 34.26
C GLU A 355 27.58 -7.36 35.36
N ARG A 356 26.61 -7.49 36.26
CA ARG A 356 26.59 -8.42 37.38
C ARG A 356 25.21 -9.03 37.60
N GLY A 357 25.18 -10.29 38.02
CA GLY A 357 23.92 -10.98 38.30
C GLY A 357 23.56 -11.99 37.24
N GLY A 358 22.48 -11.82 36.47
CA GLY A 358 22.11 -12.79 35.45
C GLY A 358 20.90 -12.40 34.58
N VAL A 359 20.65 -13.30 33.64
CA VAL A 359 19.52 -13.23 32.68
C VAL A 359 18.66 -14.47 32.87
N LEU A 360 17.35 -14.29 32.96
CA LEU A 360 16.36 -15.36 33.02
C LEU A 360 15.39 -15.24 31.83
N VAL A 361 15.27 -16.31 31.06
CA VAL A 361 14.23 -16.44 30.02
C VAL A 361 13.21 -17.43 30.53
N GLY A 362 11.99 -17.00 30.71
CA GLY A 362 10.88 -17.81 31.23
C GLY A 362 9.67 -17.80 30.32
N CYS A 363 8.98 -18.94 30.27
CA CYS A 363 7.70 -19.09 29.59
C CYS A 363 6.58 -19.24 30.62
N ARG A 364 5.47 -18.56 30.39
CA ARG A 364 4.28 -18.62 31.22
C ARG A 364 3.03 -18.67 30.36
N ARG A 365 2.10 -19.58 30.68
CA ARG A 365 0.80 -19.60 30.01
C ARG A 365 -0.07 -18.43 30.48
N ASP A 366 -0.72 -17.75 29.55
CA ASP A 366 -1.57 -16.61 29.79
C ASP A 366 -2.86 -16.77 28.95
N GLY A 367 -3.83 -17.54 29.48
CA GLY A 367 -5.03 -17.96 28.76
C GLY A 367 -4.69 -18.82 27.53
N ASP A 368 -5.15 -18.39 26.34
CA ASP A 368 -4.89 -19.06 25.05
C ASP A 368 -3.57 -18.62 24.40
N ALA A 369 -2.71 -17.95 25.15
CA ALA A 369 -1.42 -17.49 24.68
C ALA A 369 -0.28 -17.97 25.58
N LEU A 370 0.93 -17.97 25.04
CA LEU A 370 2.17 -18.17 25.75
C LEU A 370 2.91 -16.85 25.87
N ARG A 371 3.24 -16.43 27.08
CA ARG A 371 4.08 -15.26 27.32
C ARG A 371 5.52 -15.72 27.55
N VAL A 372 6.43 -15.26 26.69
CA VAL A 372 7.86 -15.43 26.85
C VAL A 372 8.43 -14.15 27.44
N GLU A 373 9.14 -14.25 28.56
CA GLU A 373 9.70 -13.10 29.27
C GLU A 373 11.22 -13.23 29.36
N VAL A 374 11.94 -12.17 28.99
CA VAL A 374 13.39 -12.04 29.13
C VAL A 374 13.67 -11.03 30.23
N TRP A 375 14.22 -11.51 31.33
CA TRP A 375 14.56 -10.73 32.54
C TRP A 375 16.06 -10.51 32.59
N ASP A 376 16.47 -9.30 32.88
CA ASP A 376 17.87 -8.97 33.20
C ASP A 376 17.98 -8.24 34.54
N SER A 377 19.15 -8.36 35.16
CA SER A 377 19.51 -7.62 36.39
C SER A 377 20.42 -6.42 36.09
N GLY A 378 20.26 -5.82 34.93
CA GLY A 378 21.04 -4.67 34.47
C GLY A 378 20.64 -3.35 35.12
N PRO A 379 21.10 -2.23 34.59
CA PRO A 379 20.87 -0.89 35.17
C PRO A 379 19.40 -0.43 35.09
N GLY A 380 18.55 -1.11 34.33
CA GLY A 380 17.20 -0.69 34.05
C GLY A 380 17.09 0.53 33.17
N ILE A 381 15.85 0.88 32.78
CA ILE A 381 15.54 1.95 31.83
C ILE A 381 14.65 2.98 32.53
N PRO A 382 15.06 4.27 32.58
CA PRO A 382 14.24 5.33 33.13
C PRO A 382 12.88 5.45 32.41
N LEU A 383 11.83 5.82 33.13
CA LEU A 383 10.47 5.82 32.60
C LEU A 383 10.31 6.69 31.33
N HIS A 384 10.96 7.85 31.30
CA HIS A 384 10.92 8.76 30.15
C HIS A 384 11.67 8.27 28.91
N GLU A 385 12.48 7.18 29.05
CA GLU A 385 13.23 6.57 27.96
C GLU A 385 12.60 5.25 27.47
N GLN A 386 11.62 4.68 28.18
CA GLN A 386 11.05 3.37 27.87
C GLN A 386 10.33 3.32 26.51
N GLU A 387 9.78 4.43 26.03
CA GLU A 387 9.25 4.52 24.67
C GLU A 387 10.36 4.74 23.64
N ARG A 388 11.39 5.52 23.99
CA ARG A 388 12.45 5.94 23.08
C ARG A 388 13.46 4.84 22.79
N VAL A 389 13.59 3.82 23.66
CA VAL A 389 14.49 2.68 23.44
C VAL A 389 14.14 1.86 22.20
N PHE A 390 12.92 2.00 21.67
CA PHE A 390 12.48 1.39 20.41
C PHE A 390 12.76 2.27 19.19
N TRP A 391 13.26 3.50 19.39
CA TRP A 391 13.61 4.36 18.27
C TRP A 391 14.94 3.93 17.66
N GLU A 392 15.05 4.14 16.36
CA GLU A 392 16.27 3.83 15.61
C GLU A 392 17.45 4.66 16.11
N PHE A 393 18.61 4.01 16.22
CA PHE A 393 19.87 4.64 16.66
C PHE A 393 19.82 5.26 18.06
N HIS A 394 18.79 4.99 18.83
CA HIS A 394 18.67 5.49 20.19
C HIS A 394 19.43 4.58 21.18
N GLN A 395 20.27 5.19 22.02
CA GLN A 395 21.09 4.48 23.03
C GLN A 395 21.08 5.26 24.33
N LEU A 396 20.84 4.56 25.43
CA LEU A 396 20.89 5.15 26.78
C LEU A 396 22.33 5.41 27.20
N GLY A 397 22.61 6.65 27.66
CA GLY A 397 23.89 7.00 28.25
C GLY A 397 25.11 6.95 27.31
N ASN A 398 24.89 7.14 25.99
CA ASN A 398 25.95 7.16 24.98
C ASN A 398 25.96 8.46 24.16
N PRO A 399 26.17 9.65 24.77
CA PRO A 399 26.18 10.91 24.04
C PRO A 399 27.36 11.00 23.04
N GLU A 400 28.46 10.30 23.31
CA GLU A 400 29.66 10.26 22.46
C GLU A 400 29.58 9.22 21.33
N ARG A 401 28.48 8.48 21.21
CA ARG A 401 28.25 7.42 20.20
C ARG A 401 29.40 6.41 20.15
N ASP A 402 29.83 5.93 21.32
CA ASP A 402 30.81 4.86 21.39
C ASP A 402 30.27 3.60 20.68
N ARG A 403 30.96 3.24 19.59
CA ARG A 403 30.57 2.12 18.70
C ARG A 403 30.66 0.74 19.39
N GLY A 404 31.38 0.65 20.51
CA GLY A 404 31.45 -0.57 21.31
C GLY A 404 30.15 -0.94 22.03
N LYS A 405 29.20 -0.01 22.15
CA LYS A 405 27.92 -0.22 22.88
C LYS A 405 26.75 -0.68 21.98
N GLY A 406 27.03 -1.07 20.74
CA GLY A 406 26.01 -1.52 19.80
C GLY A 406 25.53 -0.40 18.88
N LEU A 407 24.48 -0.65 18.08
CA LEU A 407 24.02 0.26 17.01
C LEU A 407 22.69 0.94 17.30
N GLY A 408 21.97 0.51 18.36
CA GLY A 408 20.64 1.03 18.68
C GLY A 408 19.53 0.62 17.69
N LEU A 409 19.73 -0.44 16.92
CA LEU A 409 18.75 -0.93 15.96
C LEU A 409 17.99 -2.19 16.44
N GLY A 410 18.55 -2.93 17.41
CA GLY A 410 18.03 -4.23 17.83
C GLY A 410 16.59 -4.17 18.34
N LEU A 411 16.25 -3.23 19.24
CA LEU A 411 14.91 -3.09 19.79
C LEU A 411 13.90 -2.51 18.76
N ALA A 412 14.35 -1.63 17.87
CA ALA A 412 13.51 -1.16 16.75
C ALA A 412 13.11 -2.32 15.82
N ILE A 413 14.06 -3.22 15.51
CA ILE A 413 13.80 -4.44 14.73
C ILE A 413 12.84 -5.37 15.48
N VAL A 414 13.05 -5.59 16.78
CA VAL A 414 12.16 -6.41 17.62
C VAL A 414 10.74 -5.89 17.58
N GLN A 415 10.54 -4.59 17.77
CA GLN A 415 9.21 -3.97 17.76
C GLN A 415 8.49 -4.14 16.42
N ARG A 416 9.20 -3.87 15.29
CA ARG A 416 8.62 -4.02 13.95
C ARG A 416 8.32 -5.47 13.59
N THR A 417 9.23 -6.38 13.93
CA THR A 417 9.03 -7.82 13.69
C THR A 417 7.87 -8.36 14.53
N ALA A 418 7.78 -8.00 15.81
CA ALA A 418 6.67 -8.38 16.67
C ALA A 418 5.32 -7.84 16.15
N ARG A 419 5.31 -6.58 15.67
CA ARG A 419 4.12 -5.98 15.04
C ARG A 419 3.72 -6.71 13.75
N LEU A 420 4.69 -7.07 12.90
CA LEU A 420 4.45 -7.82 11.66
C LEU A 420 3.82 -9.19 11.94
N LEU A 421 4.27 -9.88 13.00
CA LEU A 421 3.74 -11.17 13.43
C LEU A 421 2.41 -11.06 14.22
N GLY A 422 1.98 -9.84 14.58
CA GLY A 422 0.83 -9.66 15.46
C GLY A 422 1.09 -10.10 16.90
N HIS A 423 2.36 -10.15 17.35
CA HIS A 423 2.74 -10.56 18.69
C HIS A 423 2.91 -9.35 19.62
N PRO A 424 2.09 -9.18 20.66
CA PRO A 424 2.22 -8.09 21.60
C PRO A 424 3.58 -8.12 22.34
N LEU A 425 4.31 -7.00 22.26
CA LEU A 425 5.58 -6.78 22.93
C LEU A 425 5.38 -5.85 24.12
N GLY A 426 5.79 -6.26 25.31
CA GLY A 426 5.73 -5.47 26.53
C GLY A 426 7.11 -5.16 27.08
N LEU A 427 7.23 -4.01 27.76
CA LEU A 427 8.43 -3.58 28.47
C LEU A 427 8.05 -3.15 29.89
N ARG A 428 8.77 -3.67 30.88
CA ARG A 428 8.74 -3.20 32.28
C ARG A 428 10.18 -3.06 32.74
N SER A 429 10.54 -1.92 33.27
CA SER A 429 11.90 -1.68 33.73
C SER A 429 11.92 -0.77 34.95
N TRP A 430 12.88 -1.07 35.83
CA TRP A 430 13.09 -0.35 37.08
C TRP A 430 14.57 0.06 37.16
N PRO A 431 14.87 1.37 37.18
CA PRO A 431 16.25 1.84 37.32
C PRO A 431 16.96 1.21 38.52
N GLY A 432 18.13 0.65 38.26
CA GLY A 432 18.95 -0.06 39.27
C GLY A 432 18.50 -1.46 39.65
N ARG A 433 17.42 -1.98 39.05
CA ARG A 433 16.85 -3.32 39.38
C ARG A 433 16.74 -4.26 38.17
N GLY A 434 16.88 -3.72 36.95
CA GLY A 434 16.82 -4.49 35.74
C GLY A 434 15.60 -4.24 34.87
N THR A 435 15.48 -5.03 33.80
CA THR A 435 14.44 -4.89 32.77
C THR A 435 13.77 -6.22 32.47
N VAL A 436 12.52 -6.16 32.05
CA VAL A 436 11.74 -7.30 31.57
C VAL A 436 11.11 -6.95 30.24
N PHE A 437 11.50 -7.68 29.21
CA PHE A 437 10.78 -7.70 27.94
C PHE A 437 9.86 -8.91 27.90
N SER A 438 8.64 -8.74 27.45
CA SER A 438 7.64 -9.80 27.31
C SER A 438 7.08 -9.87 25.91
N LEU A 439 7.01 -11.06 25.32
CA LEU A 439 6.42 -11.34 24.02
C LEU A 439 5.26 -12.30 24.21
N THR A 440 4.08 -11.95 23.72
CA THR A 440 2.88 -12.79 23.81
C THR A 440 2.67 -13.50 22.48
N LEU A 441 2.64 -14.85 22.50
CA LEU A 441 2.56 -15.72 21.35
C LEU A 441 1.24 -16.50 21.38
N PRO A 442 0.47 -16.60 20.30
CA PRO A 442 -0.71 -17.44 20.25
C PRO A 442 -0.28 -18.93 20.31
N LEU A 443 -0.99 -19.73 21.10
CA LEU A 443 -0.78 -21.17 21.12
C LEU A 443 -1.25 -21.78 19.80
N ALA A 444 -0.52 -22.75 19.28
CA ALA A 444 -0.93 -23.53 18.13
C ALA A 444 -1.97 -24.58 18.55
N ASP A 445 -2.77 -25.04 17.57
CA ASP A 445 -3.72 -26.12 17.81
C ASP A 445 -2.97 -27.39 18.31
N PRO A 446 -3.43 -28.06 19.36
CA PRO A 446 -2.76 -29.24 19.93
C PRO A 446 -2.55 -30.41 18.94
N GLN A 447 -3.27 -30.43 17.83
CA GLN A 447 -3.13 -31.46 16.77
C GLN A 447 -2.08 -31.11 15.71
N ALA A 448 -1.54 -29.89 15.68
CA ALA A 448 -0.49 -29.47 14.76
C ALA A 448 0.87 -29.94 15.29
N GLN A 449 1.37 -31.08 14.80
CA GLN A 449 2.74 -31.52 15.07
C GLN A 449 3.74 -30.56 14.43
N ALA A 450 4.67 -30.03 15.23
CA ALA A 450 5.85 -29.37 14.71
C ALA A 450 6.68 -30.37 13.90
N PRO A 451 7.18 -30.06 12.72
CA PRO A 451 8.07 -30.92 11.96
C PRO A 451 9.30 -31.23 12.84
N ALA A 452 9.60 -32.52 13.05
CA ALA A 452 10.79 -32.95 13.75
C ALA A 452 12.03 -32.46 13.01
N GLN A 453 12.79 -31.56 13.62
CA GLN A 453 14.10 -31.18 13.11
C GLN A 453 15.07 -32.34 13.37
N ALA A 454 15.80 -32.72 12.31
CA ALA A 454 16.83 -33.72 12.40
C ALA A 454 17.93 -33.32 13.42
N ASP A 455 18.29 -34.22 14.29
CA ASP A 455 19.39 -34.06 15.23
C ASP A 455 20.69 -33.69 14.51
N GLU A 456 21.33 -32.59 14.95
CA GLU A 456 22.69 -32.27 14.51
C GLU A 456 23.67 -33.32 15.08
N PRO A 457 24.44 -34.03 14.25
CA PRO A 457 25.46 -34.98 14.74
C PRO A 457 26.58 -34.23 15.47
N GLN A 458 27.03 -34.80 16.60
CA GLN A 458 28.19 -34.31 17.35
C GLN A 458 29.48 -34.32 16.54
N PRO A 459 30.42 -33.39 16.77
CA PRO A 459 31.67 -33.30 16.01
C PRO A 459 32.56 -34.51 16.22
N ALA A 460 32.81 -35.27 15.14
CA ALA A 460 33.84 -36.30 15.09
C ALA A 460 35.24 -35.67 14.90
N ALA A 461 36.25 -36.30 15.44
CA ALA A 461 37.64 -35.87 15.36
C ALA A 461 38.18 -35.93 13.92
N LEU A 462 39.05 -34.99 13.55
CA LEU A 462 39.68 -34.86 12.24
C LEU A 462 40.40 -36.14 11.81
N PRO A 463 40.18 -36.69 10.61
CA PRO A 463 40.95 -37.77 10.07
C PRO A 463 42.31 -37.26 9.57
N THR A 464 43.38 -37.76 10.12
CA THR A 464 44.76 -37.58 9.64
C THR A 464 45.01 -38.54 8.45
N HIS A 465 44.74 -38.07 7.23
CA HIS A 465 45.17 -38.78 6.07
C HIS A 465 46.07 -37.89 5.18
N GLY A 466 47.15 -38.40 4.77
CA GLY A 466 48.37 -37.86 4.19
C GLY A 466 48.30 -37.16 2.82
N ARG A 467 47.19 -36.53 2.45
CA ARG A 467 47.11 -35.61 1.33
C ARG A 467 46.22 -34.41 1.73
N GLU A 468 46.60 -33.20 1.27
CA GLU A 468 45.81 -31.98 1.47
C GLU A 468 44.47 -32.10 0.73
N PRO A 469 43.32 -31.94 1.43
CA PRO A 469 42.01 -32.03 0.79
C PRO A 469 41.82 -30.94 -0.26
N LEU A 470 41.32 -31.31 -1.47
CA LEU A 470 41.02 -30.37 -2.53
C LEU A 470 39.63 -29.74 -2.33
N VAL A 471 39.59 -28.42 -2.24
CA VAL A 471 38.35 -27.62 -2.09
C VAL A 471 38.11 -26.82 -3.38
N LEU A 472 36.93 -26.98 -3.97
CA LEU A 472 36.49 -26.15 -5.10
C LEU A 472 35.71 -24.95 -4.58
N VAL A 473 36.02 -23.74 -5.06
CA VAL A 473 35.35 -22.49 -4.67
C VAL A 473 34.78 -21.80 -5.90
N ILE A 474 33.47 -21.49 -5.89
CA ILE A 474 32.79 -20.72 -6.92
C ILE A 474 32.29 -19.42 -6.28
N GLU A 475 32.89 -18.30 -6.65
CA GLU A 475 32.55 -16.96 -6.16
C GLU A 475 32.79 -15.95 -7.28
N ASP A 476 31.78 -15.21 -7.67
CA ASP A 476 31.87 -14.28 -8.82
C ASP A 476 32.56 -12.95 -8.45
N ASP A 477 32.52 -12.54 -7.16
CA ASP A 477 33.26 -11.38 -6.67
C ASP A 477 34.75 -11.70 -6.50
N VAL A 478 35.58 -10.98 -7.22
CA VAL A 478 37.03 -11.21 -7.25
C VAL A 478 37.69 -11.09 -5.88
N GLN A 479 37.25 -10.13 -5.06
CA GLN A 479 37.86 -9.87 -3.74
C GLN A 479 37.43 -10.93 -2.72
N SER A 480 36.17 -11.32 -2.72
CA SER A 480 35.63 -12.40 -1.88
C SER A 480 36.27 -13.73 -2.25
N ARG A 481 36.41 -14.03 -3.54
CA ARG A 481 37.07 -15.24 -4.06
C ARG A 481 38.51 -15.32 -3.58
N LEU A 482 39.30 -14.23 -3.76
CA LEU A 482 40.67 -14.17 -3.30
C LEU A 482 40.77 -14.34 -1.77
N GLY A 483 39.90 -13.68 -1.03
CA GLY A 483 39.87 -13.78 0.43
C GLY A 483 39.54 -15.19 0.93
N LEU A 484 38.57 -15.85 0.29
CA LEU A 484 38.19 -17.23 0.62
C LEU A 484 39.32 -18.21 0.29
N GLN A 485 39.94 -18.07 -0.89
CA GLN A 485 41.07 -18.88 -1.31
C GLN A 485 42.23 -18.78 -0.30
N LEU A 486 42.70 -17.57 0.00
CA LEU A 486 43.79 -17.35 0.94
C LEU A 486 43.49 -17.87 2.36
N LEU A 487 42.23 -17.75 2.80
CA LEU A 487 41.79 -18.22 4.11
C LEU A 487 41.85 -19.76 4.18
N LEU A 488 41.38 -20.46 3.17
CA LEU A 488 41.35 -21.92 3.08
C LEU A 488 42.77 -22.50 2.91
N GLU A 489 43.59 -21.88 2.06
CA GLU A 489 45.01 -22.25 1.89
C GLU A 489 45.79 -22.07 3.20
N GLY A 490 45.49 -20.97 3.96
CA GLY A 490 46.07 -20.75 5.29
C GLY A 490 45.68 -21.79 6.33
N TRP A 491 44.60 -22.55 6.11
CA TRP A 491 44.19 -23.69 6.95
C TRP A 491 44.75 -25.05 6.47
N GLY A 492 45.51 -25.06 5.36
CA GLY A 492 46.15 -26.26 4.83
C GLY A 492 45.30 -27.02 3.82
N TYR A 493 44.30 -26.38 3.22
CA TYR A 493 43.55 -26.94 2.10
C TYR A 493 44.18 -26.55 0.77
N ARG A 494 44.12 -27.43 -0.19
CA ARG A 494 44.40 -27.12 -1.59
C ARG A 494 43.15 -26.54 -2.23
N VAL A 495 43.22 -25.37 -2.86
CA VAL A 495 42.03 -24.62 -3.32
C VAL A 495 42.11 -24.35 -4.82
N LEU A 496 41.04 -24.66 -5.55
CA LEU A 496 40.80 -24.17 -6.90
C LEU A 496 39.58 -23.23 -6.85
N ALA A 497 39.82 -21.97 -7.22
CA ALA A 497 38.80 -20.93 -7.11
C ALA A 497 38.52 -20.26 -8.46
N ALA A 498 37.25 -20.19 -8.85
CA ALA A 498 36.82 -19.61 -10.13
C ALA A 498 35.58 -18.73 -9.97
N GLY A 499 35.31 -17.88 -10.97
CA GLY A 499 34.12 -17.03 -11.03
C GLY A 499 32.87 -17.70 -11.60
N SER A 500 33.07 -18.87 -12.22
CA SER A 500 32.01 -19.68 -12.85
C SER A 500 32.36 -21.15 -12.84
N VAL A 501 31.38 -22.02 -13.04
CA VAL A 501 31.59 -23.46 -13.19
C VAL A 501 32.49 -23.76 -14.39
N ASP A 502 32.28 -23.09 -15.53
CA ASP A 502 33.06 -23.33 -16.76
C ASP A 502 34.55 -22.98 -16.55
N GLU A 503 34.86 -21.88 -15.88
CA GLU A 503 36.22 -21.49 -15.52
C GLU A 503 36.86 -22.53 -14.59
N LEU A 504 36.10 -23.04 -13.62
CA LEU A 504 36.55 -24.04 -12.66
C LEU A 504 36.87 -25.38 -13.36
N LEU A 505 35.99 -25.84 -14.24
CA LEU A 505 36.20 -27.08 -15.02
C LEU A 505 37.42 -27.03 -15.93
N LEU A 506 37.73 -25.86 -16.50
CA LEU A 506 38.97 -25.67 -17.26
C LEU A 506 40.22 -25.80 -16.40
N GLN A 507 40.18 -25.33 -15.16
CA GLN A 507 41.28 -25.46 -14.21
C GLN A 507 41.44 -26.91 -13.72
N THR A 508 40.32 -27.61 -13.48
CA THR A 508 40.33 -28.99 -12.96
C THR A 508 40.66 -30.03 -14.03
N ALA A 509 40.48 -29.73 -15.35
CA ALA A 509 40.85 -30.63 -16.45
C ALA A 509 42.33 -31.02 -16.44
N GLN A 510 43.20 -30.26 -15.76
CA GLN A 510 44.63 -30.54 -15.59
C GLN A 510 44.96 -31.29 -14.29
N ASP A 511 43.98 -31.49 -13.41
CA ASP A 511 44.19 -32.00 -12.04
C ASP A 511 43.18 -33.10 -11.73
N MET A 512 43.63 -34.34 -11.80
CA MET A 512 42.83 -35.57 -11.61
C MET A 512 42.65 -35.93 -10.11
N ASP A 513 42.94 -35.01 -9.18
CA ASP A 513 42.80 -35.28 -7.76
C ASP A 513 41.30 -35.31 -7.34
N ARG A 514 40.99 -36.15 -6.39
CA ARG A 514 39.61 -36.30 -5.87
C ARG A 514 39.18 -35.05 -5.12
N VAL A 515 38.10 -34.42 -5.55
CA VAL A 515 37.47 -33.27 -4.87
C VAL A 515 36.92 -33.70 -3.52
N SER A 516 37.25 -32.93 -2.48
CA SER A 516 36.82 -33.24 -1.10
C SER A 516 35.63 -32.37 -0.62
N LEU A 517 35.48 -31.15 -1.18
CA LEU A 517 34.43 -30.20 -0.77
C LEU A 517 34.18 -29.18 -1.90
N ILE A 518 32.92 -28.79 -2.08
CA ILE A 518 32.52 -27.70 -2.94
C ILE A 518 31.97 -26.56 -2.07
N ILE A 519 32.48 -25.33 -2.26
CA ILE A 519 31.95 -24.11 -1.66
C ILE A 519 31.47 -23.21 -2.78
N SER A 520 30.19 -22.83 -2.77
CA SER A 520 29.62 -21.96 -3.81
C SER A 520 28.89 -20.78 -3.22
N ASP A 521 29.07 -19.59 -3.82
CA ASP A 521 28.11 -18.51 -3.58
C ASP A 521 26.74 -18.91 -4.15
N TYR A 522 25.70 -18.56 -3.44
CA TYR A 522 24.32 -18.82 -3.86
C TYR A 522 23.96 -18.01 -5.14
N ARG A 523 24.44 -16.76 -5.26
CA ARG A 523 24.22 -15.91 -6.44
C ARG A 523 25.47 -15.86 -7.29
N LEU A 524 25.39 -16.40 -8.49
CA LEU A 524 26.44 -16.33 -9.51
C LEU A 524 25.99 -15.43 -10.66
N ARG A 525 26.92 -15.06 -11.52
CA ARG A 525 26.65 -14.29 -12.75
C ARG A 525 25.71 -15.05 -13.68
N GLU A 526 25.09 -14.35 -14.63
CA GLU A 526 24.24 -14.92 -15.69
C GLU A 526 23.00 -15.66 -15.16
N HIS A 527 22.45 -15.24 -14.03
CA HIS A 527 21.26 -15.84 -13.40
C HIS A 527 21.45 -17.30 -12.93
N GLN A 528 22.67 -17.81 -12.85
CA GLN A 528 22.94 -19.11 -12.27
C GLN A 528 22.89 -19.06 -10.74
N THR A 529 22.39 -20.13 -10.13
CA THR A 529 22.41 -20.28 -8.67
C THR A 529 23.54 -21.19 -8.24
N GLY A 530 24.02 -21.03 -7.00
CA GLY A 530 25.01 -21.94 -6.42
C GLY A 530 24.51 -23.38 -6.35
N ILE A 531 23.18 -23.58 -6.25
CA ILE A 531 22.55 -24.91 -6.33
C ILE A 531 22.81 -25.53 -7.71
N ASP A 532 22.56 -24.78 -8.79
CA ASP A 532 22.79 -25.26 -10.16
C ASP A 532 24.27 -25.57 -10.38
N ALA A 533 25.15 -24.72 -9.84
CA ALA A 533 26.59 -24.88 -9.92
C ALA A 533 27.07 -26.17 -9.23
N ILE A 534 26.59 -26.46 -8.01
CA ILE A 534 26.91 -27.67 -7.27
C ILE A 534 26.38 -28.90 -7.99
N LYS A 535 25.14 -28.91 -8.46
CA LYS A 535 24.55 -30.01 -9.23
C LYS A 535 25.38 -30.33 -10.47
N ARG A 536 25.75 -29.32 -11.24
CA ARG A 536 26.57 -29.48 -12.45
C ARG A 536 27.94 -30.05 -12.11
N LEU A 537 28.57 -29.67 -11.00
CA LEU A 537 29.84 -30.25 -10.57
C LEU A 537 29.66 -31.72 -10.11
N HIS A 538 28.59 -32.05 -9.39
CA HIS A 538 28.30 -33.46 -9.05
C HIS A 538 28.10 -34.33 -10.28
N GLU A 539 27.41 -33.82 -11.31
CA GLU A 539 27.24 -34.51 -12.61
C GLU A 539 28.58 -34.71 -13.32
N GLU A 540 29.42 -33.67 -13.41
CA GLU A 540 30.68 -33.69 -14.11
C GLU A 540 31.71 -34.64 -13.48
N TYR A 541 31.75 -34.66 -12.13
CA TYR A 541 32.60 -35.58 -11.38
C TYR A 541 31.97 -36.96 -11.19
N ASN A 542 30.71 -37.13 -11.59
CA ASN A 542 29.93 -38.36 -11.40
C ASN A 542 29.98 -38.87 -9.94
N ASP A 543 29.95 -37.93 -8.98
CA ASP A 543 30.03 -38.21 -7.53
C ASP A 543 29.11 -37.26 -6.74
N GLU A 544 27.89 -37.71 -6.48
CA GLU A 544 26.89 -36.97 -5.65
C GLU A 544 27.26 -36.93 -4.17
N ALA A 545 28.23 -37.72 -3.71
CA ALA A 545 28.65 -37.79 -2.33
C ALA A 545 29.62 -36.65 -1.94
N ILE A 546 30.10 -35.85 -2.87
CA ILE A 546 30.99 -34.71 -2.57
C ILE A 546 30.21 -33.71 -1.70
N PRO A 547 30.66 -33.48 -0.45
CA PRO A 547 29.99 -32.50 0.40
C PRO A 547 30.02 -31.10 -0.20
N ALA A 548 28.94 -30.35 -0.01
CA ALA A 548 28.84 -28.99 -0.51
C ALA A 548 28.42 -28.00 0.60
N LEU A 549 28.89 -26.78 0.50
CA LEU A 549 28.57 -25.65 1.38
C LEU A 549 28.14 -24.46 0.52
N LEU A 550 26.96 -23.92 0.80
CA LEU A 550 26.50 -22.68 0.17
C LEU A 550 26.82 -21.47 1.05
N VAL A 551 27.25 -20.40 0.41
CA VAL A 551 27.46 -19.10 1.06
C VAL A 551 26.49 -18.09 0.42
N SER A 552 25.71 -17.38 1.22
CA SER A 552 24.68 -16.47 0.69
C SER A 552 24.67 -15.13 1.40
N GLY A 553 24.53 -14.06 0.65
CA GLY A 553 24.18 -12.73 1.18
C GLY A 553 22.66 -12.52 1.31
N ASP A 554 21.86 -13.49 0.90
CA ASP A 554 20.40 -13.38 0.91
C ASP A 554 19.81 -14.07 2.15
N THR A 555 18.81 -13.43 2.73
CA THR A 555 18.07 -13.93 3.90
C THR A 555 16.61 -14.23 3.54
N ASP A 556 16.32 -14.49 2.26
CA ASP A 556 14.97 -14.79 1.77
C ASP A 556 14.56 -16.20 2.26
N PRO A 557 13.48 -16.34 3.03
CA PRO A 557 13.02 -17.62 3.56
C PRO A 557 12.72 -18.68 2.49
N GLN A 558 12.25 -18.27 1.30
CA GLN A 558 11.95 -19.21 0.21
C GLN A 558 13.23 -19.87 -0.30
N ARG A 559 14.32 -19.11 -0.42
CA ARG A 559 15.63 -19.60 -0.85
C ARG A 559 16.30 -20.47 0.21
N LEU A 560 16.11 -20.13 1.49
CA LEU A 560 16.57 -20.94 2.59
C LEU A 560 15.89 -22.32 2.59
N ALA A 561 14.59 -22.39 2.29
CA ALA A 561 13.85 -23.62 2.15
C ALA A 561 14.34 -24.47 0.96
N GLU A 562 14.59 -23.84 -0.19
CA GLU A 562 15.12 -24.50 -1.39
C GLU A 562 16.49 -25.14 -1.14
N VAL A 563 17.38 -24.45 -0.43
CA VAL A 563 18.68 -25.01 -0.02
C VAL A 563 18.52 -26.16 0.96
N ALA A 564 17.60 -26.03 1.92
CA ALA A 564 17.34 -27.07 2.92
C ALA A 564 16.80 -28.38 2.29
N GLU A 565 16.05 -28.32 1.19
CA GLU A 565 15.58 -29.49 0.44
C GLU A 565 16.73 -30.37 -0.09
N HIS A 566 17.91 -29.75 -0.36
CA HIS A 566 19.08 -30.46 -0.84
C HIS A 566 20.01 -30.96 0.28
N GLY A 567 19.71 -30.64 1.55
CA GLY A 567 20.50 -31.07 2.70
C GLY A 567 21.90 -30.44 2.82
N TRP A 568 22.22 -29.42 2.02
CA TRP A 568 23.50 -28.73 2.10
C TRP A 568 23.46 -27.62 3.16
N PRO A 569 24.51 -27.52 4.02
CA PRO A 569 24.59 -26.42 4.96
C PRO A 569 24.79 -25.08 4.22
N MET A 570 24.25 -24.02 4.80
CA MET A 570 24.39 -22.66 4.29
C MET A 570 24.98 -21.72 5.34
N GLN A 571 25.84 -20.81 4.91
CA GLN A 571 26.35 -19.71 5.72
C GLN A 571 26.00 -18.35 5.13
N ASN A 572 25.69 -17.41 6.00
CA ASN A 572 25.37 -16.05 5.58
C ASN A 572 26.62 -15.19 5.43
N LYS A 573 26.70 -14.36 4.37
CA LYS A 573 27.71 -13.30 4.22
C LYS A 573 27.37 -12.10 5.15
N PRO A 574 28.35 -11.50 5.83
CA PRO A 574 29.76 -11.83 5.84
C PRO A 574 30.05 -13.12 6.61
N VAL A 575 30.85 -14.00 6.03
CA VAL A 575 31.21 -15.28 6.64
C VAL A 575 32.14 -15.04 7.82
N ASP A 576 31.81 -15.69 8.95
CA ASP A 576 32.69 -15.75 10.11
C ASP A 576 33.74 -16.86 9.90
N PRO A 577 35.04 -16.54 9.89
CA PRO A 577 36.11 -17.52 9.63
C PRO A 577 36.11 -18.70 10.59
N ASP A 578 35.82 -18.49 11.87
CA ASP A 578 35.85 -19.57 12.87
C ASP A 578 34.66 -20.53 12.66
N ARG A 579 33.50 -19.99 12.34
CA ARG A 579 32.30 -20.77 12.00
C ARG A 579 32.47 -21.51 10.66
N LEU A 580 33.10 -20.89 9.68
CA LEU A 580 33.42 -21.53 8.41
C LEU A 580 34.32 -22.73 8.63
N ARG A 581 35.40 -22.55 9.40
CA ARG A 581 36.35 -23.61 9.73
C ARG A 581 35.69 -24.80 10.42
N SER A 582 34.82 -24.54 11.40
CA SER A 582 34.11 -25.61 12.11
C SER A 582 33.11 -26.34 11.19
N THR A 583 32.45 -25.65 10.28
CA THR A 583 31.53 -26.26 9.31
C THR A 583 32.28 -27.15 8.30
N ILE A 584 33.39 -26.65 7.76
CA ILE A 584 34.23 -27.41 6.82
C ILE A 584 34.79 -28.67 7.52
N ALA A 585 35.30 -28.54 8.75
CA ALA A 585 35.80 -29.69 9.51
C ALA A 585 34.72 -30.77 9.70
N ARG A 586 33.47 -30.38 9.93
CA ARG A 586 32.34 -31.30 10.05
C ARG A 586 31.94 -31.96 8.72
N LEU A 587 32.05 -31.24 7.59
CA LEU A 587 31.73 -31.77 6.26
C LEU A 587 32.79 -32.76 5.74
N LEU A 588 34.02 -32.62 6.20
CA LEU A 588 35.15 -33.47 5.79
C LEU A 588 35.39 -34.65 6.74
N ALA A 589 34.69 -34.70 7.89
CA ALA A 589 34.75 -35.79 8.86
C ALA A 589 33.86 -36.96 8.45
#